data_b8705632b44b0f36903a2fa2cf848676
#
_entry.id   b8705632b44b0f36903a2fa2cf848676
#
_cell.length_a   1.000
_cell.length_b   1.000
_cell.length_c   1.000
_cell.angle_alpha   90.00
_cell.angle_beta   90.00
_cell.angle_gamma   90.00
#
_symmetry.space_group_name_H-M   'P 1'
#
loop_
_entity.id
_entity.type
_entity.pdbx_description
1 polymer ?
#
loop_
_entity_poly.entity_id
_entity_poly.type
_entity_poly.pdbx_seq_one_letter_code
_entity_poly.pdbx_strand_id
1 'polypeptide(L)'
;MFTRLVRHRSAGDATFAYHAAGYGPGQNGVDPRVLSGQVNAILDFRFSPLPQLDWYFDHHVSAFVSPDDRATFERRASESELAGERRFFHDGAYGSATKLIADIGRERFGLDTSVDDQLVRWADMIDSAAFPSAAMAVERAEPELRLMTVVEHLGDDAFLTRMVPRLLERPLSEVARSADVVQAYEPLGRSHEAFVKLVEQRARTMGVVVLVDLSDEVIDVAGKFVTYALFPQSAYSVLLSRSKSKCKISIGYNPWSPVLRKHDIASICERHGGGGHPVVGAISLPVDKVDEARALTLSIAEELAA
;
A
#
# COMPACT_ATOMS: atom_id res chain seq x y z
N MET A 1 15.65 -5.31 -0.72
CA MET A 1 16.50 -5.19 0.50
C MET A 1 16.81 -6.54 1.14
N PHE A 2 15.82 -7.39 1.47
CA PHE A 2 16.09 -8.66 2.16
C PHE A 2 17.02 -9.61 1.37
N THR A 3 16.85 -9.75 0.06
CA THR A 3 17.76 -10.54 -0.80
C THR A 3 19.21 -10.05 -0.71
N ARG A 4 19.45 -8.73 -0.62
CA ARG A 4 20.81 -8.18 -0.39
C ARG A 4 21.33 -8.58 0.98
N LEU A 5 20.50 -8.49 2.00
CA LEU A 5 20.88 -8.90 3.36
C LEU A 5 21.29 -10.38 3.39
N VAL A 6 20.51 -11.27 2.78
CA VAL A 6 20.85 -12.70 2.70
C VAL A 6 22.14 -12.92 1.93
N ARG A 7 22.32 -12.29 0.77
CA ARG A 7 23.55 -12.38 -0.02
C ARG A 7 24.79 -11.86 0.73
N HIS A 8 24.66 -10.76 1.45
CA HIS A 8 25.74 -10.22 2.28
C HIS A 8 26.20 -11.19 3.36
N ARG A 9 25.27 -11.99 3.90
CA ARG A 9 25.52 -12.94 4.98
C ARG A 9 25.94 -14.34 4.49
N SER A 10 25.57 -14.69 3.26
CA SER A 10 25.88 -15.99 2.68
C SER A 10 27.21 -15.95 1.95
N ALA A 11 28.14 -16.82 2.32
CA ALA A 11 29.43 -16.95 1.63
C ALA A 11 29.34 -17.67 0.28
N GLY A 12 28.15 -17.90 -0.27
CA GLY A 12 27.92 -18.71 -1.48
C GLY A 12 26.74 -18.23 -2.32
N ASP A 13 26.54 -18.91 -3.45
CA ASP A 13 25.48 -18.65 -4.42
C ASP A 13 24.11 -19.14 -3.89
N ALA A 14 23.43 -18.28 -3.12
CA ALA A 14 22.06 -18.55 -2.71
C ALA A 14 21.11 -18.35 -3.89
N THR A 15 20.22 -19.33 -4.12
CA THR A 15 19.09 -19.22 -5.05
C THR A 15 17.86 -18.72 -4.31
N PHE A 16 17.04 -17.91 -4.97
CA PHE A 16 15.87 -17.29 -4.37
C PHE A 16 14.61 -17.65 -5.13
N ALA A 17 13.55 -17.99 -4.41
CA ALA A 17 12.19 -18.04 -4.91
C ALA A 17 11.40 -16.87 -4.31
N TYR A 18 10.56 -16.23 -5.11
CA TYR A 18 9.74 -15.08 -4.70
C TYR A 18 8.26 -15.43 -4.90
N HIS A 19 7.48 -15.18 -3.88
CA HIS A 19 6.04 -15.42 -3.89
C HIS A 19 5.31 -14.15 -3.51
N ALA A 20 4.36 -13.74 -4.36
CA ALA A 20 3.51 -12.60 -4.10
C ALA A 20 2.48 -12.95 -3.02
N ALA A 21 2.44 -12.17 -1.94
CA ALA A 21 1.40 -12.26 -0.93
C ALA A 21 0.35 -11.15 -1.14
N GLY A 22 -0.91 -11.41 -0.79
CA GLY A 22 -1.98 -10.44 -0.95
C GLY A 22 -3.15 -10.70 -0.01
N TYR A 23 -4.04 -9.72 0.09
CA TYR A 23 -5.25 -9.75 0.92
C TYR A 23 -6.52 -9.98 0.07
N GLY A 24 -6.42 -10.75 -1.01
CA GLY A 24 -7.55 -11.10 -1.87
C GLY A 24 -8.56 -12.05 -1.23
N PRO A 25 -9.72 -12.25 -1.86
CA PRO A 25 -10.70 -13.23 -1.41
C PRO A 25 -10.08 -14.64 -1.29
N GLY A 26 -10.18 -15.24 -0.11
CA GLY A 26 -9.59 -16.57 0.17
C GLY A 26 -8.11 -16.56 0.55
N GLN A 27 -7.46 -15.40 0.60
CA GLN A 27 -6.07 -15.25 1.05
C GLN A 27 -6.04 -14.76 2.50
N ASN A 28 -6.03 -15.68 3.45
CA ASN A 28 -6.00 -15.37 4.88
C ASN A 28 -4.63 -15.62 5.53
N GLY A 29 -3.55 -15.42 4.79
CA GLY A 29 -2.20 -15.66 5.28
C GLY A 29 -1.31 -16.24 4.18
N VAL A 30 -0.12 -16.66 4.56
CA VAL A 30 0.85 -17.30 3.67
C VAL A 30 0.55 -18.80 3.58
N ASP A 31 0.46 -19.34 2.37
CA ASP A 31 0.36 -20.78 2.17
C ASP A 31 1.66 -21.45 2.67
N PRO A 32 1.59 -22.40 3.62
CA PRO A 32 2.80 -23.08 4.12
C PRO A 32 3.67 -23.72 3.05
N ARG A 33 3.09 -24.08 1.91
CA ARG A 33 3.79 -24.72 0.80
C ARG A 33 4.81 -23.80 0.11
N VAL A 34 4.63 -22.48 0.19
CA VAL A 34 5.59 -21.52 -0.38
C VAL A 34 6.83 -21.34 0.49
N LEU A 35 6.75 -21.71 1.78
CA LEU A 35 7.89 -21.67 2.71
C LEU A 35 8.66 -23.00 2.63
N SER A 36 9.21 -23.31 1.48
CA SER A 36 9.87 -24.60 1.15
C SER A 36 11.39 -24.49 1.03
N GLY A 37 11.97 -23.31 1.21
CA GLY A 37 13.41 -23.07 1.17
C GLY A 37 14.14 -23.54 2.42
N GLN A 38 15.48 -23.51 2.37
CA GLN A 38 16.32 -23.71 3.57
C GLN A 38 16.21 -22.53 4.52
N VAL A 39 15.92 -21.33 4.00
CA VAL A 39 15.65 -20.10 4.74
C VAL A 39 14.41 -19.46 4.14
N ASN A 40 13.40 -19.21 4.96
CA ASN A 40 12.13 -18.67 4.57
C ASN A 40 11.86 -17.33 5.26
N ALA A 41 11.34 -16.36 4.51
CA ALA A 41 11.01 -15.04 5.02
C ALA A 41 9.60 -14.61 4.63
N ILE A 42 8.93 -13.92 5.54
CA ILE A 42 7.73 -13.11 5.24
C ILE A 42 8.11 -11.65 5.41
N LEU A 43 7.85 -10.85 4.37
CA LEU A 43 8.23 -9.45 4.28
C LEU A 43 6.99 -8.62 3.96
N ASP A 44 6.76 -7.55 4.71
CA ASP A 44 5.69 -6.58 4.44
C ASP A 44 4.29 -7.22 4.37
N PHE A 45 4.08 -8.22 5.18
CA PHE A 45 2.82 -8.96 5.23
C PHE A 45 2.54 -9.45 6.64
N ARG A 46 1.25 -9.72 6.94
CA ARG A 46 0.86 -10.19 8.28
C ARG A 46 1.67 -11.39 8.76
N PHE A 47 1.93 -11.42 10.03
CA PHE A 47 2.65 -12.52 10.67
C PHE A 47 1.88 -13.84 10.51
N SER A 48 2.62 -14.90 10.21
CA SER A 48 2.10 -16.28 10.21
C SER A 48 2.96 -17.13 11.15
N PRO A 49 2.38 -17.78 12.16
CA PRO A 49 3.11 -18.56 13.16
C PRO A 49 3.60 -19.92 12.62
N LEU A 50 3.99 -19.98 11.36
CA LEU A 50 4.44 -21.20 10.69
C LEU A 50 5.84 -21.59 11.18
N PRO A 51 6.09 -22.86 11.51
CA PRO A 51 7.39 -23.31 12.03
C PRO A 51 8.52 -23.15 11.01
N GLN A 52 8.20 -23.15 9.71
CA GLN A 52 9.18 -22.99 8.62
C GLN A 52 9.64 -21.53 8.44
N LEU A 53 8.98 -20.55 9.08
CA LEU A 53 9.37 -19.16 8.96
C LEU A 53 10.66 -18.88 9.73
N ASP A 54 11.70 -18.40 9.06
CA ASP A 54 13.00 -18.06 9.67
C ASP A 54 13.19 -16.57 9.91
N TRP A 55 12.66 -15.75 9.00
CA TRP A 55 12.79 -14.28 9.06
C TRP A 55 11.45 -13.59 8.89
N TYR A 56 11.25 -12.52 9.64
CA TYR A 56 10.06 -11.69 9.55
C TYR A 56 10.41 -10.21 9.63
N PHE A 57 9.88 -9.41 8.70
CA PHE A 57 9.96 -7.95 8.70
C PHE A 57 8.62 -7.37 8.31
N ASP A 58 8.05 -6.55 9.17
CA ASP A 58 6.80 -5.83 8.89
C ASP A 58 6.70 -4.54 9.70
N HIS A 59 5.93 -3.58 9.19
CA HIS A 59 5.68 -2.29 9.84
C HIS A 59 4.18 -2.03 10.07
N HIS A 60 3.29 -2.89 9.60
CA HIS A 60 1.86 -2.69 9.73
C HIS A 60 1.37 -2.84 11.17
N VAL A 61 0.55 -1.89 11.64
CA VAL A 61 -0.13 -2.00 12.95
C VAL A 61 -1.01 -3.26 13.02
N SER A 62 -1.56 -3.68 11.89
CA SER A 62 -2.40 -4.87 11.73
C SER A 62 -1.63 -6.17 11.44
N ALA A 63 -0.33 -6.20 11.67
CA ALA A 63 0.54 -7.35 11.41
C ALA A 63 0.10 -8.63 12.11
N PHE A 64 -0.52 -8.52 13.27
CA PHE A 64 -0.93 -9.64 14.11
C PHE A 64 -2.45 -9.78 14.14
N VAL A 65 -2.97 -10.94 13.71
CA VAL A 65 -4.41 -11.21 13.66
C VAL A 65 -4.97 -11.50 15.05
N SER A 66 -4.14 -12.05 15.93
CA SER A 66 -4.53 -12.43 17.28
C SER A 66 -3.45 -12.08 18.33
N PRO A 67 -3.81 -12.00 19.63
CA PRO A 67 -2.84 -11.89 20.70
C PRO A 67 -1.82 -13.06 20.71
N ASP A 68 -2.24 -14.25 20.32
CA ASP A 68 -1.37 -15.44 20.27
C ASP A 68 -0.32 -15.33 19.16
N ASP A 69 -0.67 -14.71 18.02
CA ASP A 69 0.30 -14.43 16.96
C ASP A 69 1.38 -13.46 17.45
N ARG A 70 0.97 -12.41 18.16
CA ARG A 70 1.91 -11.45 18.76
C ARG A 70 2.81 -12.13 19.80
N ALA A 71 2.25 -12.92 20.69
CA ALA A 71 3.03 -13.66 21.70
C ALA A 71 4.02 -14.64 21.05
N THR A 72 3.60 -15.31 19.96
CA THR A 72 4.48 -16.21 19.18
C THR A 72 5.61 -15.44 18.52
N PHE A 73 5.32 -14.28 17.93
CA PHE A 73 6.34 -13.40 17.33
C PHE A 73 7.35 -12.96 18.41
N GLU A 74 6.91 -12.44 19.56
CA GLU A 74 7.77 -11.94 20.63
C GLU A 74 8.67 -13.04 21.18
N ARG A 75 8.11 -14.23 21.40
CA ARG A 75 8.89 -15.41 21.82
C ARG A 75 9.97 -15.75 20.78
N ARG A 76 9.63 -15.87 19.51
CA ARG A 76 10.60 -16.20 18.43
C ARG A 76 11.64 -15.09 18.24
N ALA A 77 11.28 -13.83 18.39
CA ALA A 77 12.21 -12.72 18.38
C ALA A 77 13.24 -12.84 19.50
N SER A 78 12.78 -13.15 20.72
CA SER A 78 13.65 -13.35 21.88
C SER A 78 14.52 -14.59 21.76
N GLU A 79 13.96 -15.71 21.33
CA GLU A 79 14.71 -16.97 21.10
C GLU A 79 15.83 -16.77 20.07
N SER A 80 15.55 -16.08 18.95
CA SER A 80 16.54 -15.79 17.93
C SER A 80 17.62 -14.80 18.41
N GLU A 81 17.27 -13.80 19.22
CA GLU A 81 18.22 -12.89 19.84
C GLU A 81 19.15 -13.63 20.81
N LEU A 82 18.61 -14.50 21.66
CA LEU A 82 19.38 -15.33 22.61
C LEU A 82 20.29 -16.34 21.89
N ALA A 83 19.90 -16.80 20.70
CA ALA A 83 20.72 -17.61 19.84
C ALA A 83 21.82 -16.83 19.09
N GLY A 84 21.93 -15.53 19.37
CA GLY A 84 22.97 -14.65 18.84
C GLY A 84 22.54 -13.82 17.61
N GLU A 85 21.32 -14.01 17.13
CA GLU A 85 20.87 -13.28 15.94
C GLU A 85 19.35 -13.10 15.90
N ARG A 86 18.87 -11.89 16.20
CA ARG A 86 17.46 -11.55 16.03
C ARG A 86 17.05 -11.61 14.56
N ARG A 87 15.94 -12.29 14.27
CA ARG A 87 15.42 -12.52 12.90
C ARG A 87 13.98 -12.04 12.71
N PHE A 88 13.30 -11.63 13.77
CA PHE A 88 11.91 -11.21 13.76
C PHE A 88 11.84 -9.74 14.15
N PHE A 89 11.45 -8.89 13.19
CA PHE A 89 11.40 -7.44 13.34
C PHE A 89 10.00 -6.93 12.96
N HIS A 90 9.43 -6.15 13.85
CA HIS A 90 8.19 -5.42 13.61
C HIS A 90 8.30 -4.06 14.30
N ASP A 91 8.05 -3.00 13.52
CA ASP A 91 8.05 -1.64 14.06
C ASP A 91 7.07 -0.75 13.29
N GLY A 92 5.94 -0.42 13.92
CA GLY A 92 4.88 0.42 13.35
C GLY A 92 5.25 1.90 13.19
N ALA A 93 6.44 2.33 13.62
CA ALA A 93 6.93 3.69 13.39
C ALA A 93 7.60 3.86 12.01
N TYR A 94 7.93 2.77 11.33
CA TYR A 94 8.47 2.82 9.98
C TYR A 94 7.40 3.09 8.93
N GLY A 95 7.75 3.86 7.92
CA GLY A 95 6.87 4.12 6.76
C GLY A 95 6.83 2.97 5.76
N SER A 96 7.84 2.06 5.77
CA SER A 96 7.88 0.88 4.90
C SER A 96 8.74 -0.25 5.46
N ALA A 97 8.41 -1.49 5.13
CA ALA A 97 9.26 -2.64 5.45
C ALA A 97 10.61 -2.57 4.71
N THR A 98 10.67 -1.97 3.53
CA THR A 98 11.93 -1.76 2.81
C THR A 98 12.91 -0.92 3.61
N LYS A 99 12.44 0.19 4.20
CA LYS A 99 13.27 1.04 5.06
C LYS A 99 13.67 0.33 6.35
N LEU A 100 12.74 -0.36 6.99
CA LEU A 100 13.01 -1.18 8.18
C LEU A 100 14.13 -2.19 7.91
N ILE A 101 14.06 -2.93 6.78
CA ILE A 101 15.10 -3.92 6.41
C ILE A 101 16.44 -3.22 6.14
N ALA A 102 16.43 -2.06 5.50
CA ALA A 102 17.66 -1.30 5.20
C ALA A 102 18.36 -0.84 6.49
N ASP A 103 17.60 -0.26 7.43
CA ASP A 103 18.15 0.25 8.68
C ASP A 103 18.66 -0.90 9.58
N ILE A 104 17.87 -1.95 9.76
CA ILE A 104 18.29 -3.15 10.51
C ILE A 104 19.49 -3.84 9.83
N GLY A 105 19.49 -3.91 8.50
CA GLY A 105 20.61 -4.45 7.73
C GLY A 105 21.92 -3.71 8.00
N ARG A 106 21.85 -2.39 8.03
CA ARG A 106 23.01 -1.54 8.32
C ARG A 106 23.46 -1.65 9.78
N GLU A 107 22.52 -1.48 10.70
CA GLU A 107 22.82 -1.37 12.13
C GLU A 107 23.26 -2.69 12.76
N ARG A 108 22.62 -3.80 12.39
CA ARG A 108 22.85 -5.09 13.04
C ARG A 108 23.71 -6.05 12.23
N PHE A 109 23.75 -5.88 10.91
CA PHE A 109 24.41 -6.84 10.01
C PHE A 109 25.53 -6.23 9.17
N GLY A 110 25.81 -4.92 9.32
CA GLY A 110 26.88 -4.25 8.57
C GLY A 110 26.64 -4.19 7.05
N LEU A 111 25.39 -4.29 6.60
CA LEU A 111 25.04 -4.19 5.18
C LEU A 111 25.26 -2.76 4.70
N ASP A 112 26.05 -2.59 3.64
CA ASP A 112 26.12 -1.30 2.94
C ASP A 112 24.85 -1.14 2.08
N THR A 113 24.01 -0.17 2.46
CA THR A 113 22.75 0.15 1.78
C THR A 113 22.84 1.39 0.91
N SER A 114 24.02 2.03 0.79
CA SER A 114 24.20 3.30 0.05
C SER A 114 23.82 3.18 -1.42
N VAL A 115 24.07 2.03 -2.03
CA VAL A 115 23.68 1.75 -3.43
C VAL A 115 22.16 1.66 -3.63
N ASP A 116 21.40 1.49 -2.56
CA ASP A 116 19.95 1.33 -2.57
C ASP A 116 19.19 2.55 -2.04
N ASP A 117 19.88 3.64 -1.70
CA ASP A 117 19.26 4.83 -1.09
C ASP A 117 18.07 5.36 -1.90
N GLN A 118 18.16 5.32 -3.23
CA GLN A 118 17.05 5.73 -4.10
C GLN A 118 15.87 4.78 -3.96
N LEU A 119 16.11 3.46 -3.98
CA LEU A 119 15.07 2.45 -3.81
C LEU A 119 14.38 2.59 -2.44
N VAL A 120 15.16 2.75 -1.38
CA VAL A 120 14.64 2.89 -0.01
C VAL A 120 13.78 4.15 0.12
N ARG A 121 14.24 5.29 -0.40
CA ARG A 121 13.47 6.55 -0.36
C ARG A 121 12.15 6.45 -1.13
N TRP A 122 12.16 5.87 -2.34
CA TRP A 122 10.94 5.71 -3.12
C TRP A 122 9.97 4.73 -2.46
N ALA A 123 10.46 3.60 -1.96
CA ALA A 123 9.61 2.63 -1.27
C ALA A 123 8.96 3.24 -0.02
N ASP A 124 9.75 3.96 0.79
CA ASP A 124 9.25 4.61 2.01
C ASP A 124 8.20 5.69 1.71
N MET A 125 8.43 6.53 0.69
CA MET A 125 7.49 7.56 0.27
C MET A 125 6.20 6.98 -0.30
N ILE A 126 6.29 5.92 -1.11
CA ILE A 126 5.13 5.29 -1.75
C ILE A 126 4.26 4.59 -0.70
N ASP A 127 4.87 3.79 0.15
CA ASP A 127 4.19 2.95 1.11
C ASP A 127 3.52 3.78 2.23
N SER A 128 4.24 4.77 2.75
CA SER A 128 3.69 5.73 3.72
C SER A 128 2.77 6.79 3.10
N ALA A 129 2.63 6.81 1.77
CA ALA A 129 1.93 7.86 1.03
C ALA A 129 2.44 9.29 1.32
N ALA A 130 3.71 9.43 1.71
CA ALA A 130 4.36 10.71 2.06
C ALA A 130 4.81 11.51 0.83
N PHE A 131 3.97 11.61 -0.18
CA PHE A 131 4.24 12.39 -1.38
C PHE A 131 4.30 13.90 -1.08
N PRO A 132 5.20 14.66 -1.71
CA PRO A 132 5.24 16.12 -1.58
C PRO A 132 3.94 16.82 -1.98
N SER A 133 3.18 16.23 -2.91
CA SER A 133 1.88 16.75 -3.36
C SER A 133 0.99 15.63 -3.89
N ALA A 134 -0.33 15.87 -3.88
CA ALA A 134 -1.28 14.99 -4.53
C ALA A 134 -1.03 14.89 -6.05
N ALA A 135 -0.60 15.98 -6.68
CA ALA A 135 -0.27 16.01 -8.10
C ALA A 135 0.81 14.97 -8.45
N MET A 136 1.91 14.92 -7.69
CA MET A 136 2.97 13.93 -7.89
C MET A 136 2.45 12.49 -7.86
N ALA A 137 1.61 12.17 -6.86
CA ALA A 137 1.05 10.82 -6.72
C ALA A 137 0.09 10.43 -7.86
N VAL A 138 -0.60 11.43 -8.47
CA VAL A 138 -1.61 11.20 -9.49
C VAL A 138 -1.05 11.29 -10.91
N GLU A 139 -0.19 12.25 -11.21
CA GLU A 139 0.38 12.45 -12.53
C GLU A 139 1.34 11.32 -12.93
N ARG A 140 2.02 10.71 -11.95
CA ARG A 140 2.97 9.60 -12.17
C ARG A 140 4.00 9.95 -13.26
N ALA A 141 4.50 11.20 -13.22
CA ALA A 141 5.50 11.68 -14.16
C ALA A 141 6.82 10.92 -14.00
N GLU A 142 7.17 10.59 -12.76
CA GLU A 142 8.37 9.86 -12.40
C GLU A 142 8.28 8.39 -12.82
N PRO A 143 9.34 7.86 -13.47
CA PRO A 143 9.38 6.46 -13.89
C PRO A 143 9.18 5.47 -12.74
N GLU A 144 9.63 5.82 -11.54
CA GLU A 144 9.49 5.01 -10.33
C GLU A 144 8.02 4.82 -9.92
N LEU A 145 7.17 5.84 -10.10
CA LEU A 145 5.72 5.75 -9.86
C LEU A 145 5.01 4.91 -10.95
N ARG A 146 5.53 4.91 -12.16
CA ARG A 146 5.05 4.01 -13.22
C ARG A 146 5.42 2.56 -12.92
N LEU A 147 6.65 2.31 -12.48
CA LEU A 147 7.07 0.98 -12.02
C LEU A 147 6.21 0.51 -10.84
N MET A 148 5.96 1.37 -9.83
CA MET A 148 5.03 1.08 -8.73
C MET A 148 3.67 0.61 -9.27
N THR A 149 3.09 1.35 -10.22
CA THR A 149 1.80 0.99 -10.83
C THR A 149 1.85 -0.38 -11.52
N VAL A 150 2.94 -0.70 -12.22
CA VAL A 150 3.14 -2.01 -12.84
C VAL A 150 3.24 -3.10 -11.78
N VAL A 151 3.97 -2.87 -10.69
CA VAL A 151 4.08 -3.81 -9.56
C VAL A 151 2.71 -4.05 -8.91
N GLU A 152 1.93 -3.01 -8.66
CA GLU A 152 0.60 -3.12 -8.05
C GLU A 152 -0.39 -3.98 -8.88
N HIS A 153 -0.28 -3.93 -10.21
CA HIS A 153 -1.24 -4.59 -11.09
C HIS A 153 -0.75 -5.94 -11.65
N LEU A 154 0.56 -6.12 -11.77
CA LEU A 154 1.17 -7.28 -12.45
C LEU A 154 2.18 -8.02 -11.57
N GLY A 155 2.27 -7.68 -10.27
CA GLY A 155 3.26 -8.19 -9.32
C GLY A 155 2.98 -9.62 -8.85
N ASP A 156 2.85 -10.56 -9.77
CA ASP A 156 2.79 -11.98 -9.48
C ASP A 156 4.18 -12.61 -9.25
N ASP A 157 4.23 -13.89 -8.89
CA ASP A 157 5.48 -14.63 -8.65
C ASP A 157 6.44 -14.58 -9.85
N ALA A 158 5.91 -14.67 -11.07
CA ALA A 158 6.71 -14.62 -12.29
C ALA A 158 7.32 -13.22 -12.51
N PHE A 159 6.54 -12.17 -12.22
CA PHE A 159 7.02 -10.79 -12.28
C PHE A 159 8.12 -10.56 -11.23
N LEU A 160 7.90 -10.96 -9.97
CA LEU A 160 8.88 -10.80 -8.90
C LEU A 160 10.18 -11.52 -9.20
N THR A 161 10.10 -12.76 -9.73
CA THR A 161 11.28 -13.56 -10.13
C THR A 161 12.13 -12.86 -11.18
N ARG A 162 11.53 -12.10 -12.09
CA ARG A 162 12.25 -11.31 -13.10
C ARG A 162 12.72 -9.95 -12.58
N MET A 163 11.91 -9.29 -11.74
CA MET A 163 12.15 -7.90 -11.34
C MET A 163 13.15 -7.77 -10.20
N VAL A 164 13.08 -8.64 -9.18
CA VAL A 164 13.97 -8.53 -8.01
C VAL A 164 15.45 -8.64 -8.39
N PRO A 165 15.92 -9.60 -9.23
CA PRO A 165 17.32 -9.63 -9.67
C PRO A 165 17.76 -8.34 -10.38
N ARG A 166 16.91 -7.76 -11.21
CA ARG A 166 17.21 -6.50 -11.92
C ARG A 166 17.41 -5.33 -10.96
N LEU A 167 16.58 -5.22 -9.91
CA LEU A 167 16.74 -4.20 -8.86
C LEU A 167 17.97 -4.43 -7.98
N LEU A 168 18.52 -5.64 -7.95
CA LEU A 168 19.78 -5.92 -7.28
C LEU A 168 21.00 -5.53 -8.10
N GLU A 169 20.90 -5.56 -9.43
CA GLU A 169 22.03 -5.40 -10.36
C GLU A 169 22.11 -3.98 -10.96
N ARG A 170 20.98 -3.25 -10.99
CA ARG A 170 20.86 -1.96 -11.68
C ARG A 170 20.22 -0.90 -10.80
N PRO A 171 20.54 0.38 -11.02
CA PRO A 171 19.84 1.49 -10.38
C PRO A 171 18.33 1.44 -10.63
N LEU A 172 17.52 1.78 -9.61
CA LEU A 172 16.06 1.82 -9.70
C LEU A 172 15.56 2.62 -10.92
N SER A 173 16.17 3.78 -11.16
CA SER A 173 15.80 4.67 -12.26
C SER A 173 16.03 4.06 -13.66
N GLU A 174 17.02 3.17 -13.81
CA GLU A 174 17.27 2.42 -15.05
C GLU A 174 16.21 1.31 -15.23
N VAL A 175 15.93 0.58 -14.16
CA VAL A 175 14.89 -0.47 -14.18
C VAL A 175 13.52 0.14 -14.49
N ALA A 176 13.17 1.25 -13.86
CA ALA A 176 11.90 1.94 -14.06
C ALA A 176 11.69 2.48 -15.49
N ARG A 177 12.79 2.79 -16.21
CA ARG A 177 12.76 3.25 -17.60
C ARG A 177 12.92 2.15 -18.64
N SER A 178 13.03 0.89 -18.22
CA SER A 178 13.21 -0.21 -19.15
C SER A 178 11.98 -0.40 -20.06
N ALA A 179 12.21 -0.85 -21.29
CA ALA A 179 11.17 -0.93 -22.33
C ALA A 179 9.97 -1.81 -21.91
N ASP A 180 10.22 -2.89 -21.22
CA ASP A 180 9.18 -3.80 -20.73
C ASP A 180 8.30 -3.17 -19.62
N VAL A 181 8.88 -2.36 -18.73
CA VAL A 181 8.12 -1.57 -17.72
C VAL A 181 7.30 -0.49 -18.40
N VAL A 182 7.87 0.25 -19.35
CA VAL A 182 7.17 1.27 -20.11
C VAL A 182 5.98 0.66 -20.88
N GLN A 183 6.20 -0.44 -21.59
CA GLN A 183 5.15 -1.15 -22.33
C GLN A 183 4.04 -1.68 -21.40
N ALA A 184 4.40 -2.24 -20.25
CA ALA A 184 3.44 -2.73 -19.27
C ALA A 184 2.61 -1.58 -18.65
N TYR A 185 3.22 -0.42 -18.46
CA TYR A 185 2.54 0.76 -17.90
C TYR A 185 1.53 1.40 -18.85
N GLU A 186 1.78 1.39 -20.17
CA GLU A 186 0.93 2.10 -21.15
C GLU A 186 -0.58 1.85 -20.99
N PRO A 187 -1.10 0.61 -20.94
CA PRO A 187 -2.53 0.38 -20.76
C PRO A 187 -3.03 0.84 -19.38
N LEU A 188 -2.21 0.68 -18.35
CA LEU A 188 -2.53 1.10 -16.97
C LEU A 188 -2.59 2.63 -16.88
N GLY A 189 -1.64 3.33 -17.53
CA GLY A 189 -1.61 4.78 -17.61
C GLY A 189 -2.84 5.33 -18.31
N ARG A 190 -3.23 4.76 -19.47
CA ARG A 190 -4.46 5.16 -20.18
C ARG A 190 -5.72 4.96 -19.32
N SER A 191 -5.81 3.84 -18.60
CA SER A 191 -6.94 3.60 -17.70
C SER A 191 -6.98 4.60 -16.54
N HIS A 192 -5.83 4.93 -16.00
CA HIS A 192 -5.70 5.94 -14.95
C HIS A 192 -6.09 7.33 -15.45
N GLU A 193 -5.60 7.75 -16.60
CA GLU A 193 -5.97 9.05 -17.21
C GLU A 193 -7.47 9.14 -17.48
N ALA A 194 -8.09 8.05 -17.96
CA ALA A 194 -9.53 8.00 -18.17
C ALA A 194 -10.29 8.15 -16.84
N PHE A 195 -9.81 7.51 -15.78
CA PHE A 195 -10.37 7.65 -14.44
C PHE A 195 -10.23 9.08 -13.90
N VAL A 196 -9.07 9.71 -14.05
CA VAL A 196 -8.86 11.12 -13.64
C VAL A 196 -9.86 12.05 -14.34
N LYS A 197 -10.03 11.91 -15.67
CA LYS A 197 -11.01 12.69 -16.45
C LYS A 197 -12.46 12.45 -15.98
N LEU A 198 -12.80 11.20 -15.67
CA LEU A 198 -14.14 10.88 -15.16
C LEU A 198 -14.39 11.53 -13.80
N VAL A 199 -13.43 11.49 -12.88
CA VAL A 199 -13.52 12.17 -11.59
C VAL A 199 -13.68 13.68 -11.80
N GLU A 200 -12.89 14.30 -12.68
CA GLU A 200 -12.98 15.72 -12.98
C GLU A 200 -14.38 16.12 -13.49
N GLN A 201 -14.95 15.32 -14.40
CA GLN A 201 -16.27 15.57 -14.99
C GLN A 201 -17.43 15.41 -13.97
N ARG A 202 -17.28 14.51 -13.00
CA ARG A 202 -18.33 14.16 -12.03
C ARG A 202 -18.18 14.89 -10.71
N ALA A 203 -17.05 15.53 -10.45
CA ALA A 203 -16.78 16.22 -9.20
C ALA A 203 -17.64 17.48 -9.05
N ARG A 204 -18.11 17.70 -7.84
CA ARG A 204 -18.80 18.93 -7.40
C ARG A 204 -18.16 19.43 -6.10
N THR A 205 -17.97 20.71 -6.00
CA THR A 205 -17.45 21.32 -4.77
C THR A 205 -18.58 21.84 -3.90
N MET A 206 -18.49 21.57 -2.60
CA MET A 206 -19.41 22.05 -1.55
C MET A 206 -18.54 22.66 -0.43
N GLY A 207 -18.29 23.96 -0.49
CA GLY A 207 -17.34 24.61 0.42
C GLY A 207 -15.95 23.98 0.31
N VAL A 208 -15.49 23.37 1.39
CA VAL A 208 -14.18 22.69 1.47
C VAL A 208 -14.22 21.20 1.10
N VAL A 209 -15.35 20.70 0.63
CA VAL A 209 -15.57 19.28 0.29
C VAL A 209 -15.65 19.10 -1.22
N VAL A 210 -15.00 18.06 -1.74
CA VAL A 210 -15.21 17.54 -3.10
C VAL A 210 -16.07 16.30 -3.02
N LEU A 211 -17.22 16.35 -3.66
CA LEU A 211 -18.18 15.25 -3.80
C LEU A 211 -18.06 14.66 -5.22
N VAL A 212 -17.92 13.34 -5.31
CA VAL A 212 -17.87 12.62 -6.59
C VAL A 212 -18.81 11.43 -6.55
N ASP A 213 -19.76 11.36 -7.48
CA ASP A 213 -20.64 10.21 -7.68
C ASP A 213 -20.28 9.50 -8.98
N LEU A 214 -19.73 8.29 -8.87
CA LEU A 214 -19.39 7.38 -9.96
C LEU A 214 -20.30 6.15 -10.00
N SER A 215 -21.45 6.17 -9.29
CA SER A 215 -22.31 4.99 -9.15
C SER A 215 -23.12 4.63 -10.41
N ASP A 216 -23.16 5.50 -11.42
CA ASP A 216 -23.81 5.18 -12.69
C ASP A 216 -23.06 4.10 -13.49
N GLU A 217 -21.78 3.92 -13.23
CA GLU A 217 -20.92 2.95 -13.89
C GLU A 217 -20.36 1.93 -12.90
N VAL A 218 -20.09 0.71 -13.38
CA VAL A 218 -19.37 -0.27 -12.59
C VAL A 218 -17.87 0.00 -12.76
N ILE A 219 -17.26 0.56 -11.72
CA ILE A 219 -15.85 0.97 -11.75
C ILE A 219 -15.11 0.18 -10.66
N ASP A 220 -14.09 -0.55 -11.07
CA ASP A 220 -13.22 -1.35 -10.19
C ASP A 220 -11.84 -0.68 -10.01
N VAL A 221 -11.82 0.65 -10.06
CA VAL A 221 -10.59 1.45 -9.94
C VAL A 221 -10.65 2.29 -8.68
N ALA A 222 -9.62 2.15 -7.84
CA ALA A 222 -9.40 3.04 -6.70
C ALA A 222 -8.34 4.08 -7.07
N GLY A 223 -8.75 5.32 -7.23
CA GLY A 223 -7.84 6.44 -7.43
C GLY A 223 -7.62 7.19 -6.14
N LYS A 224 -6.68 6.74 -5.32
CA LYS A 224 -6.24 7.53 -4.15
C LYS A 224 -5.75 8.90 -4.65
N PHE A 225 -6.08 9.97 -3.92
CA PHE A 225 -5.58 11.32 -4.12
C PHE A 225 -6.05 12.07 -5.38
N VAL A 226 -6.78 11.46 -6.32
CA VAL A 226 -7.21 12.13 -7.57
C VAL A 226 -8.04 13.39 -7.27
N THR A 227 -8.96 13.31 -6.32
CA THR A 227 -9.76 14.47 -5.89
C THR A 227 -8.89 15.60 -5.31
N TYR A 228 -7.82 15.25 -4.60
CA TYR A 228 -6.91 16.25 -4.01
C TYR A 228 -5.97 16.87 -5.03
N ALA A 229 -5.58 16.12 -6.07
CA ALA A 229 -4.80 16.65 -7.17
C ALA A 229 -5.61 17.64 -8.03
N LEU A 230 -6.87 17.29 -8.32
CA LEU A 230 -7.78 18.14 -9.10
C LEU A 230 -8.30 19.34 -8.31
N PHE A 231 -8.48 19.19 -7.00
CA PHE A 231 -9.05 20.23 -6.12
C PHE A 231 -8.14 20.45 -4.89
N PRO A 232 -6.95 21.03 -5.06
CA PRO A 232 -5.94 21.12 -4.00
C PRO A 232 -6.35 21.99 -2.81
N GLN A 233 -7.36 22.88 -2.98
CA GLN A 233 -7.90 23.70 -1.92
C GLN A 233 -8.95 22.99 -1.06
N SER A 234 -9.39 21.80 -1.45
CA SER A 234 -10.37 21.02 -0.68
C SER A 234 -9.73 20.46 0.59
N ALA A 235 -10.53 20.43 1.68
CA ALA A 235 -10.14 19.75 2.91
C ALA A 235 -10.57 18.26 2.89
N TYR A 236 -11.73 17.97 2.29
CA TYR A 236 -12.31 16.65 2.30
C TYR A 236 -12.70 16.18 0.91
N SER A 237 -12.74 14.88 0.74
CA SER A 237 -13.26 14.19 -0.44
C SER A 237 -14.27 13.13 0.01
N VAL A 238 -15.43 13.09 -0.65
CA VAL A 238 -16.44 12.05 -0.51
C VAL A 238 -16.70 11.48 -1.89
N LEU A 239 -16.35 10.22 -2.10
CA LEU A 239 -16.43 9.54 -3.39
C LEU A 239 -17.31 8.30 -3.27
N LEU A 240 -18.41 8.27 -4.02
CA LEU A 240 -19.26 7.09 -4.21
C LEU A 240 -18.81 6.34 -5.46
N SER A 241 -18.48 5.07 -5.30
CA SER A 241 -18.20 4.13 -6.38
C SER A 241 -19.10 2.91 -6.30
N ARG A 242 -19.34 2.24 -7.44
CA ARG A 242 -20.12 1.02 -7.52
C ARG A 242 -19.30 -0.07 -8.20
N SER A 243 -19.17 -1.22 -7.56
CA SER A 243 -18.64 -2.46 -8.11
C SER A 243 -19.79 -3.42 -8.45
N LYS A 244 -19.48 -4.60 -8.97
CA LYS A 244 -20.47 -5.67 -9.21
C LYS A 244 -21.15 -6.17 -7.94
N SER A 245 -20.52 -6.02 -6.77
CA SER A 245 -20.99 -6.59 -5.51
C SER A 245 -21.46 -5.57 -4.48
N LYS A 246 -21.00 -4.31 -4.56
CA LYS A 246 -21.29 -3.29 -3.55
C LYS A 246 -21.17 -1.87 -4.07
N CYS A 247 -21.85 -0.95 -3.38
CA CYS A 247 -21.55 0.48 -3.41
C CYS A 247 -20.56 0.80 -2.27
N LYS A 248 -19.56 1.65 -2.55
CA LYS A 248 -18.56 2.08 -1.56
C LYS A 248 -18.50 3.60 -1.53
N ILE A 249 -18.70 4.17 -0.35
CA ILE A 249 -18.46 5.58 -0.06
C ILE A 249 -17.07 5.67 0.57
N SER A 250 -16.14 6.31 -0.11
CA SER A 250 -14.80 6.57 0.39
C SER A 250 -14.71 8.03 0.83
N ILE A 251 -14.25 8.25 2.06
CA ILE A 251 -14.17 9.58 2.68
C ILE A 251 -12.71 9.78 3.07
N GLY A 252 -12.17 10.97 2.81
CA GLY A 252 -10.79 11.29 3.15
C GLY A 252 -10.56 12.75 3.44
N TYR A 253 -9.60 13.02 4.31
CA TYR A 253 -9.02 14.34 4.52
C TYR A 253 -7.81 14.52 3.61
N ASN A 254 -7.70 15.68 2.98
CA ASN A 254 -6.59 16.04 2.11
C ASN A 254 -5.37 16.46 2.95
N PRO A 255 -4.30 15.65 3.03
CA PRO A 255 -3.14 15.98 3.86
C PRO A 255 -2.35 17.20 3.36
N TRP A 256 -2.56 17.62 2.10
CA TRP A 256 -1.95 18.82 1.50
C TRP A 256 -2.87 20.06 1.56
N SER A 257 -4.05 19.94 2.17
CA SER A 257 -4.99 21.06 2.27
C SER A 257 -4.43 22.17 3.15
N PRO A 258 -4.62 23.44 2.78
CA PRO A 258 -4.37 24.56 3.67
C PRO A 258 -5.40 24.67 4.81
N VAL A 259 -6.50 23.92 4.72
CA VAL A 259 -7.60 23.94 5.70
C VAL A 259 -7.36 22.84 6.73
N LEU A 260 -7.35 23.20 8.00
CA LEU A 260 -7.17 22.22 9.09
C LEU A 260 -8.38 21.28 9.19
N ARG A 261 -8.08 20.02 9.52
CA ARG A 261 -9.10 19.00 9.76
C ARG A 261 -9.93 19.33 10.99
N LYS A 262 -11.26 19.33 10.83
CA LYS A 262 -12.22 19.56 11.92
C LYS A 262 -12.99 18.29 12.32
N HIS A 263 -13.13 17.32 11.40
CA HIS A 263 -13.96 16.14 11.59
C HIS A 263 -13.11 14.87 11.78
N ASP A 264 -13.62 13.94 12.58
CA ASP A 264 -13.10 12.58 12.69
C ASP A 264 -13.85 11.67 11.70
N ILE A 265 -13.16 11.27 10.63
CA ILE A 265 -13.78 10.49 9.56
C ILE A 265 -14.14 9.07 10.03
N ALA A 266 -13.34 8.46 10.93
CA ALA A 266 -13.67 7.16 11.47
C ALA A 266 -15.02 7.19 12.18
N SER A 267 -15.24 8.18 13.07
CA SER A 267 -16.50 8.36 13.79
C SER A 267 -17.71 8.56 12.86
N ILE A 268 -17.52 9.30 11.75
CA ILE A 268 -18.57 9.44 10.72
C ILE A 268 -18.89 8.10 10.09
N CYS A 269 -17.87 7.34 9.66
CA CYS A 269 -18.06 6.05 9.02
C CYS A 269 -18.73 5.02 9.96
N GLU A 270 -18.31 4.97 11.22
CA GLU A 270 -18.84 4.04 12.23
C GLU A 270 -20.34 4.22 12.50
N ARG A 271 -20.84 5.46 12.49
CA ARG A 271 -22.30 5.75 12.61
C ARG A 271 -23.13 5.11 11.50
N HIS A 272 -22.50 4.78 10.37
CA HIS A 272 -23.16 4.20 9.20
C HIS A 272 -22.66 2.78 8.89
N GLY A 273 -22.13 2.07 9.90
CA GLY A 273 -21.68 0.68 9.77
C GLY A 273 -20.40 0.50 8.95
N GLY A 274 -19.66 1.58 8.73
CA GLY A 274 -18.33 1.57 8.12
C GLY A 274 -17.20 1.60 9.15
N GLY A 275 -16.02 2.04 8.73
CA GLY A 275 -14.87 2.19 9.61
C GLY A 275 -13.72 2.93 8.93
N GLY A 276 -12.63 3.12 9.68
CA GLY A 276 -11.46 3.81 9.15
C GLY A 276 -10.53 4.35 10.24
N HIS A 277 -9.82 5.40 9.89
CA HIS A 277 -8.96 6.21 10.75
C HIS A 277 -9.49 7.65 10.80
N PRO A 278 -9.04 8.48 11.74
CA PRO A 278 -9.50 9.87 11.84
C PRO A 278 -9.36 10.71 10.57
N VAL A 279 -8.51 10.30 9.62
CA VAL A 279 -8.24 11.01 8.36
C VAL A 279 -8.79 10.32 7.10
N VAL A 280 -9.25 9.08 7.21
CA VAL A 280 -9.75 8.31 6.06
C VAL A 280 -10.70 7.21 6.52
N GLY A 281 -11.78 6.99 5.79
CA GLY A 281 -12.71 5.91 6.10
C GLY A 281 -13.54 5.50 4.90
N ALA A 282 -14.31 4.42 5.08
CA ALA A 282 -15.21 3.94 4.05
C ALA A 282 -16.46 3.29 4.65
N ILE A 283 -17.57 3.41 3.91
CA ILE A 283 -18.84 2.74 4.17
C ILE A 283 -19.16 1.87 2.96
N SER A 284 -19.60 0.65 3.19
CA SER A 284 -20.01 -0.26 2.12
C SER A 284 -21.49 -0.61 2.27
N LEU A 285 -22.24 -0.47 1.17
CA LEU A 285 -23.65 -0.84 1.08
C LEU A 285 -23.83 -1.92 -0.01
N PRO A 286 -24.87 -2.74 0.08
CA PRO A 286 -25.26 -3.63 -1.01
C PRO A 286 -25.44 -2.90 -2.34
N VAL A 287 -25.15 -3.56 -3.47
CA VAL A 287 -25.19 -2.95 -4.80
C VAL A 287 -26.59 -2.48 -5.23
N ASP A 288 -27.63 -3.11 -4.72
CA ASP A 288 -29.05 -2.76 -4.95
C ASP A 288 -29.51 -1.52 -4.16
N LYS A 289 -28.69 -1.02 -3.22
CA LYS A 289 -28.96 0.16 -2.40
C LYS A 289 -28.28 1.44 -2.92
N VAL A 290 -28.14 1.59 -4.24
CA VAL A 290 -27.41 2.71 -4.83
C VAL A 290 -28.03 4.06 -4.49
N ASP A 291 -29.34 4.18 -4.42
CA ASP A 291 -30.03 5.44 -4.09
C ASP A 291 -29.83 5.80 -2.61
N GLU A 292 -29.84 4.82 -1.71
CA GLU A 292 -29.49 5.01 -0.30
C GLU A 292 -28.02 5.48 -0.17
N ALA A 293 -27.11 4.86 -0.94
CA ALA A 293 -25.71 5.26 -0.96
C ALA A 293 -25.51 6.70 -1.48
N ARG A 294 -26.25 7.13 -2.50
CA ARG A 294 -26.24 8.51 -3.00
C ARG A 294 -26.73 9.51 -1.96
N ALA A 295 -27.86 9.22 -1.32
CA ALA A 295 -28.39 10.07 -0.28
C ALA A 295 -27.42 10.22 0.91
N LEU A 296 -26.86 9.09 1.36
CA LEU A 296 -25.86 9.09 2.43
C LEU A 296 -24.58 9.84 2.04
N THR A 297 -24.11 9.67 0.80
CA THR A 297 -22.92 10.37 0.28
C THR A 297 -23.13 11.90 0.32
N LEU A 298 -24.30 12.37 -0.08
CA LEU A 298 -24.64 13.79 -0.02
C LEU A 298 -24.71 14.31 1.41
N SER A 299 -25.40 13.58 2.30
CA SER A 299 -25.52 13.95 3.73
C SER A 299 -24.17 14.06 4.43
N ILE A 300 -23.24 13.12 4.15
CA ILE A 300 -21.88 13.17 4.69
C ILE A 300 -21.11 14.39 4.13
N ALA A 301 -21.27 14.68 2.84
CA ALA A 301 -20.63 15.85 2.24
C ALA A 301 -21.13 17.17 2.85
N GLU A 302 -22.43 17.27 3.14
CA GLU A 302 -23.05 18.42 3.82
C GLU A 302 -22.52 18.55 5.25
N GLU A 303 -22.43 17.46 6.01
CA GLU A 303 -21.86 17.45 7.37
C GLU A 303 -20.40 17.94 7.39
N LEU A 304 -19.58 17.47 6.42
CA LEU A 304 -18.17 17.86 6.33
C LEU A 304 -17.96 19.31 5.84
N ALA A 305 -18.96 19.89 5.18
CA ALA A 305 -18.91 21.26 4.68
C ALA A 305 -19.35 22.30 5.73
N ALA A 306 -20.01 21.87 6.80
CA ALA A 306 -20.49 22.73 7.89
C ALA A 306 -19.35 23.08 8.88
#